data_635855d5cb22857cd9aa1804fc7d28eb
#
_entry.id   635855d5cb22857cd9aa1804fc7d28eb
#
_cell.length_a   1.000
_cell.length_b   1.000
_cell.length_c   1.000
_cell.angle_alpha   90.00
_cell.angle_beta   90.00
_cell.angle_gamma   90.00
#
_symmetry.space_group_name_H-M   'P 1'
#
loop_
_entity.id
_entity.type
_entity.pdbx_description
1 polymer ?
#
loop_
_entity_poly.entity_id
_entity_poly.type
_entity_poly.pdbx_seq_one_letter_code
_entity_poly.pdbx_strand_id
1 'polypeptide(L)'
;MHLTPTGRAVLIAREGRCLSAYRDSAGIWTIGVGHTSAAGPPRVTPGLTLTEEACDALFARDVARFEAAVREAVPPGLPDHAFDALVSLCFNIGTDAFRRSTVVRRLRAGDREGAAEAILLWNRPPELIPRRQAEADQFRTPYALAQPRARRGDPAPVPRPAAPPPRRTVPRIAAAPADAAGPDAPSPTPASPLARLWRRLRARLGRR
;
A
#
# COMPACT_ATOMS: atom_id res chain seq x y z
N MET A 1 14.04 7.40 -6.68
CA MET A 1 13.01 6.37 -6.96
C MET A 1 11.77 6.69 -6.15
N HIS A 2 10.60 6.63 -6.75
CA HIS A 2 9.28 6.78 -6.14
C HIS A 2 8.39 5.64 -6.62
N LEU A 3 7.35 5.35 -5.87
CA LEU A 3 6.35 4.36 -6.25
C LEU A 3 5.69 4.78 -7.58
N THR A 4 5.77 3.92 -8.58
CA THR A 4 5.17 4.20 -9.89
C THR A 4 3.64 4.21 -9.83
N PRO A 5 2.94 4.79 -10.83
CA PRO A 5 1.49 4.66 -10.92
C PRO A 5 1.02 3.19 -10.91
N THR A 6 1.75 2.29 -11.59
CA THR A 6 1.48 0.84 -11.58
C THR A 6 1.70 0.24 -10.19
N GLY A 7 2.81 0.52 -9.54
CA GLY A 7 3.10 0.05 -8.19
C GLY A 7 2.07 0.54 -7.17
N ARG A 8 1.63 1.80 -7.32
CA ARG A 8 0.54 2.38 -6.51
C ARG A 8 -0.77 1.62 -6.68
N ALA A 9 -1.19 1.36 -7.92
CA ALA A 9 -2.42 0.62 -8.21
C ALA A 9 -2.37 -0.80 -7.62
N VAL A 10 -1.23 -1.47 -7.74
CA VAL A 10 -1.02 -2.82 -7.19
C VAL A 10 -1.06 -2.82 -5.67
N LEU A 11 -0.44 -1.83 -5.03
CA LEU A 11 -0.45 -1.73 -3.57
C LEU A 11 -1.87 -1.44 -3.06
N ILE A 12 -2.62 -0.55 -3.71
CA ILE A 12 -4.04 -0.31 -3.41
C ILE A 12 -4.87 -1.59 -3.58
N ALA A 13 -4.66 -2.35 -4.66
CA ALA A 13 -5.36 -3.62 -4.88
C ALA A 13 -5.03 -4.68 -3.80
N ARG A 14 -3.82 -4.66 -3.25
CA ARG A 14 -3.41 -5.53 -2.13
C ARG A 14 -4.04 -5.16 -0.81
N GLU A 15 -4.13 -3.87 -0.51
CA GLU A 15 -4.61 -3.36 0.78
C GLU A 15 -6.13 -3.12 0.80
N GLY A 16 -6.73 -2.82 -0.33
CA GLY A 16 -8.12 -2.37 -0.46
C GLY A 16 -8.26 -0.86 -0.29
N ARG A 17 -9.31 -0.30 -0.89
CA ARG A 17 -9.70 1.12 -0.76
C ARG A 17 -11.07 1.20 -0.12
N CYS A 18 -11.24 2.07 0.88
CA CYS A 18 -12.54 2.37 1.47
C CYS A 18 -12.68 3.89 1.64
N LEU A 19 -13.60 4.50 0.90
CA LEU A 19 -13.81 5.96 0.92
C LEU A 19 -14.56 6.45 2.15
N SER A 20 -15.26 5.56 2.86
CA SER A 20 -15.96 5.86 4.12
C SER A 20 -15.19 5.27 5.31
N ALA A 21 -15.18 5.99 6.43
CA ALA A 21 -14.54 5.50 7.65
C ALA A 21 -15.25 4.23 8.17
N TYR A 22 -14.44 3.26 8.54
CA TYR A 22 -14.92 1.99 9.09
C TYR A 22 -14.07 1.57 10.29
N ARG A 23 -14.62 0.71 11.13
CA ARG A 23 -13.83 0.06 12.18
C ARG A 23 -13.15 -1.18 11.64
N ASP A 24 -11.83 -1.23 11.83
CA ASP A 24 -11.08 -2.44 11.50
C ASP A 24 -11.32 -3.56 12.52
N SER A 25 -10.67 -4.72 12.33
CA SER A 25 -10.81 -5.87 13.23
C SER A 25 -10.27 -5.64 14.65
N ALA A 26 -9.49 -4.59 14.86
CA ALA A 26 -9.01 -4.13 16.16
C ALA A 26 -9.90 -3.02 16.74
N GLY A 27 -11.00 -2.66 16.07
CA GLY A 27 -11.91 -1.60 16.48
C GLY A 27 -11.38 -0.18 16.19
N ILE A 28 -10.28 -0.03 15.43
CA ILE A 28 -9.66 1.25 15.12
C ILE A 28 -10.36 1.88 13.92
N TRP A 29 -10.72 3.17 14.02
CA TRP A 29 -11.27 3.91 12.90
C TRP A 29 -10.23 4.07 11.80
N THR A 30 -10.58 3.62 10.61
CA THR A 30 -9.70 3.51 9.43
C THR A 30 -10.43 4.02 8.20
N ILE A 31 -9.70 4.67 7.26
CA ILE A 31 -10.25 5.16 5.99
C ILE A 31 -9.21 5.02 4.87
N GLY A 32 -9.64 5.17 3.63
CA GLY A 32 -8.75 5.13 2.47
C GLY A 32 -8.05 3.78 2.29
N VAL A 33 -6.75 3.79 2.15
CA VAL A 33 -5.90 2.60 1.99
C VAL A 33 -5.20 2.27 3.32
N GLY A 34 -6.01 2.09 4.37
CA GLY A 34 -5.51 1.72 5.69
C GLY A 34 -5.02 2.89 6.56
N HIS A 35 -5.42 4.13 6.23
CA HIS A 35 -5.11 5.30 7.05
C HIS A 35 -5.87 5.26 8.37
N THR A 36 -5.18 5.57 9.47
CA THR A 36 -5.73 5.73 10.82
C THR A 36 -5.25 7.05 11.42
N SER A 37 -5.92 7.56 12.44
CA SER A 37 -5.51 8.79 13.14
C SER A 37 -4.06 8.75 13.67
N ALA A 38 -3.51 7.57 13.92
CA ALA A 38 -2.11 7.40 14.34
C ALA A 38 -1.09 7.70 13.22
N ALA A 39 -1.52 7.70 11.96
CA ALA A 39 -0.68 8.06 10.81
C ALA A 39 -0.60 9.59 10.58
N GLY A 40 -1.30 10.37 11.39
CA GLY A 40 -1.41 11.83 11.28
C GLY A 40 -2.78 12.28 10.74
N PRO A 41 -2.93 13.56 10.33
CA PRO A 41 -4.19 14.06 9.82
C PRO A 41 -4.57 13.42 8.46
N PRO A 42 -5.89 13.31 8.16
CA PRO A 42 -7.03 13.71 8.99
C PRO A 42 -7.28 12.75 10.16
N ARG A 43 -7.84 13.25 11.27
CA ARG A 43 -8.36 12.38 12.32
C ARG A 43 -9.53 11.58 11.78
N VAL A 44 -9.47 10.26 11.89
CA VAL A 44 -10.53 9.38 11.39
C VAL A 44 -11.62 9.24 12.44
N THR A 45 -12.81 9.75 12.12
CA THR A 45 -14.00 9.73 12.97
C THR A 45 -15.16 9.00 12.29
N PRO A 46 -16.19 8.57 13.03
CA PRO A 46 -17.40 8.03 12.41
C PRO A 46 -17.99 9.01 11.38
N GLY A 47 -18.43 8.50 10.24
CA GLY A 47 -19.05 9.31 9.17
C GLY A 47 -18.07 10.07 8.28
N LEU A 48 -16.77 10.08 8.55
CA LEU A 48 -15.80 10.68 7.65
C LEU A 48 -15.80 9.97 6.30
N THR A 49 -15.89 10.75 5.22
CA THR A 49 -15.81 10.27 3.84
C THR A 49 -14.71 11.01 3.08
N LEU A 50 -14.13 10.37 2.07
CA LEU A 50 -13.16 10.94 1.16
C LEU A 50 -13.66 10.82 -0.28
N THR A 51 -13.30 11.78 -1.13
CA THR A 51 -13.33 11.57 -2.58
C THR A 51 -12.20 10.63 -2.99
N GLU A 52 -12.22 10.11 -4.22
CA GLU A 52 -11.12 9.28 -4.72
C GLU A 52 -9.80 10.05 -4.76
N GLU A 53 -9.83 11.32 -5.19
CA GLU A 53 -8.66 12.19 -5.26
C GLU A 53 -8.08 12.48 -3.86
N ALA A 54 -8.96 12.74 -2.88
CA ALA A 54 -8.53 12.94 -1.49
C ALA A 54 -7.92 11.66 -0.90
N CYS A 55 -8.50 10.49 -1.23
CA CYS A 55 -7.96 9.20 -0.84
C CYS A 55 -6.59 8.94 -1.48
N ASP A 56 -6.40 9.27 -2.76
CA ASP A 56 -5.14 9.12 -3.46
C ASP A 56 -4.06 10.05 -2.91
N ALA A 57 -4.41 11.30 -2.59
CA ALA A 57 -3.50 12.25 -1.96
C ALA A 57 -3.09 11.79 -0.55
N LEU A 58 -4.05 11.29 0.23
CA LEU A 58 -3.82 10.74 1.57
C LEU A 58 -2.88 9.53 1.50
N PHE A 59 -3.15 8.60 0.59
CA PHE A 59 -2.30 7.42 0.40
C PHE A 59 -0.89 7.79 -0.07
N ALA A 60 -0.74 8.77 -0.99
CA ALA A 60 0.56 9.25 -1.43
C ALA A 60 1.41 9.77 -0.26
N ARG A 61 0.81 10.51 0.66
CA ARG A 61 1.47 10.99 1.86
C ARG A 61 1.86 9.84 2.80
N ASP A 62 0.93 8.91 3.04
CA ASP A 62 1.15 7.82 3.99
C ASP A 62 2.19 6.81 3.50
N VAL A 63 2.30 6.59 2.18
CA VAL A 63 3.28 5.67 1.60
C VAL A 63 4.69 6.27 1.56
N ALA A 64 4.84 7.59 1.57
CA ALA A 64 6.12 8.27 1.41
C ALA A 64 7.20 7.82 2.41
N ARG A 65 6.82 7.53 3.66
CA ARG A 65 7.75 7.01 4.68
C ARG A 65 8.31 5.62 4.33
N PHE A 66 7.53 4.78 3.66
CA PHE A 66 7.95 3.45 3.23
C PHE A 66 8.84 3.53 2.00
N GLU A 67 8.54 4.44 1.07
CA GLU A 67 9.43 4.75 -0.06
C GLU A 67 10.80 5.24 0.44
N ALA A 68 10.82 6.14 1.42
CA ALA A 68 12.06 6.63 2.02
C ALA A 68 12.84 5.49 2.67
N ALA A 69 12.19 4.65 3.48
CA ALA A 69 12.82 3.52 4.14
C ALA A 69 13.42 2.50 3.13
N VAL A 70 12.74 2.25 2.01
CA VAL A 70 13.27 1.40 0.95
C VAL A 70 14.48 2.05 0.29
N ARG A 71 14.39 3.34 -0.14
CA ARG A 71 15.53 4.07 -0.76
C ARG A 71 16.79 4.07 0.10
N GLU A 72 16.63 4.23 1.41
CA GLU A 72 17.75 4.23 2.36
C GLU A 72 18.37 2.84 2.58
N ALA A 73 17.54 1.79 2.50
CA ALA A 73 17.95 0.44 2.85
C ALA A 73 18.64 -0.30 1.70
N VAL A 74 18.27 0.00 0.45
CA VAL A 74 18.70 -0.77 -0.73
C VAL A 74 19.71 -0.01 -1.58
N PRO A 75 20.56 -0.72 -2.38
CA PRO A 75 21.47 -0.07 -3.34
C PRO A 75 20.70 0.76 -4.37
N PRO A 76 21.30 1.85 -4.88
CA PRO A 76 20.73 2.63 -5.97
C PRO A 76 20.64 1.81 -7.27
N GLY A 77 19.76 2.25 -8.20
CA GLY A 77 19.68 1.66 -9.54
C GLY A 77 18.78 0.44 -9.65
N LEU A 78 17.92 0.18 -8.66
CA LEU A 78 16.85 -0.82 -8.82
C LEU A 78 15.86 -0.37 -9.89
N PRO A 79 15.39 -1.26 -10.77
CA PRO A 79 14.31 -0.94 -11.70
C PRO A 79 12.98 -0.75 -10.96
N ASP A 80 12.08 0.04 -11.58
CA ASP A 80 10.80 0.47 -10.99
C ASP A 80 9.97 -0.69 -10.43
N HIS A 81 9.81 -1.77 -11.19
CA HIS A 81 9.03 -2.94 -10.76
C HIS A 81 9.58 -3.58 -9.48
N ALA A 82 10.91 -3.62 -9.34
CA ALA A 82 11.56 -4.17 -8.16
C ALA A 82 11.41 -3.21 -6.96
N PHE A 83 11.60 -1.90 -7.18
CA PHE A 83 11.39 -0.90 -6.14
C PHE A 83 9.94 -0.93 -5.62
N ASP A 84 8.96 -0.97 -6.51
CA ASP A 84 7.53 -1.03 -6.18
C ASP A 84 7.17 -2.28 -5.36
N ALA A 85 7.73 -3.44 -5.71
CA ALA A 85 7.54 -4.67 -4.97
C ALA A 85 8.12 -4.56 -3.54
N LEU A 86 9.28 -3.93 -3.37
CA LEU A 86 9.90 -3.70 -2.06
C LEU A 86 9.12 -2.70 -1.22
N VAL A 87 8.56 -1.65 -1.83
CA VAL A 87 7.67 -0.72 -1.12
C VAL A 87 6.42 -1.45 -0.64
N SER A 88 5.83 -2.34 -1.46
CA SER A 88 4.70 -3.17 -1.05
C SER A 88 5.04 -4.07 0.12
N LEU A 89 6.19 -4.75 0.08
CA LEU A 89 6.67 -5.57 1.20
C LEU A 89 6.88 -4.72 2.45
N CYS A 90 7.61 -3.59 2.33
CA CYS A 90 7.90 -2.68 3.43
C CYS A 90 6.63 -2.10 4.07
N PHE A 91 5.65 -1.71 3.24
CA PHE A 91 4.33 -1.25 3.71
C PHE A 91 3.64 -2.30 4.58
N ASN A 92 3.79 -3.55 4.21
CA ASN A 92 3.16 -4.67 4.87
C ASN A 92 3.87 -5.08 6.17
N ILE A 93 5.19 -5.27 6.17
CA ILE A 93 5.95 -5.77 7.32
C ILE A 93 6.44 -4.65 8.26
N GLY A 94 6.37 -3.39 7.82
CA GLY A 94 6.89 -2.23 8.54
C GLY A 94 8.35 -1.90 8.22
N THR A 95 8.72 -0.64 8.40
CA THR A 95 10.03 -0.11 8.02
C THR A 95 11.19 -0.76 8.78
N ASP A 96 11.02 -1.01 10.08
CA ASP A 96 12.09 -1.59 10.91
C ASP A 96 12.34 -3.06 10.58
N ALA A 97 11.27 -3.84 10.39
CA ALA A 97 11.41 -5.23 9.97
C ALA A 97 12.03 -5.32 8.57
N PHE A 98 11.64 -4.42 7.66
CA PHE A 98 12.22 -4.35 6.31
C PHE A 98 13.72 -4.06 6.35
N ARG A 99 14.17 -3.04 7.08
CA ARG A 99 15.59 -2.69 7.21
C ARG A 99 16.45 -3.84 7.72
N ARG A 100 15.93 -4.68 8.62
CA ARG A 100 16.62 -5.84 9.19
C ARG A 100 16.42 -7.14 8.40
N SER A 101 15.66 -7.10 7.31
CA SER A 101 15.28 -8.30 6.56
C SER A 101 16.43 -8.95 5.80
N THR A 102 16.30 -10.24 5.54
CA THR A 102 17.18 -10.97 4.61
C THR A 102 17.12 -10.39 3.20
N VAL A 103 15.97 -9.83 2.80
CA VAL A 103 15.81 -9.16 1.50
C VAL A 103 16.84 -8.04 1.34
N VAL A 104 16.92 -7.12 2.32
CA VAL A 104 17.88 -6.01 2.31
C VAL A 104 19.33 -6.51 2.33
N ARG A 105 19.63 -7.52 3.15
CA ARG A 105 20.97 -8.10 3.24
C ARG A 105 21.42 -8.68 1.89
N ARG A 106 20.55 -9.43 1.20
CA ARG A 106 20.83 -10.01 -0.12
C ARG A 106 21.04 -8.92 -1.19
N LEU A 107 20.20 -7.89 -1.20
CA LEU A 107 20.34 -6.76 -2.13
C LEU A 107 21.69 -6.03 -1.95
N ARG A 108 22.10 -5.79 -0.71
CA ARG A 108 23.40 -5.16 -0.42
C ARG A 108 24.59 -6.03 -0.83
N ALA A 109 24.41 -7.34 -0.86
CA ALA A 109 25.40 -8.29 -1.39
C ALA A 109 25.34 -8.46 -2.92
N GLY A 110 24.47 -7.71 -3.63
CA GLY A 110 24.29 -7.85 -5.08
C GLY A 110 23.46 -9.06 -5.51
N ASP A 111 22.96 -9.86 -4.56
CA ASP A 111 22.21 -11.08 -4.79
C ASP A 111 20.70 -10.75 -4.97
N ARG A 112 20.34 -10.42 -6.20
CA ARG A 112 18.94 -10.03 -6.55
C ARG A 112 18.00 -11.22 -6.50
N GLU A 113 18.44 -12.39 -6.97
CA GLU A 113 17.59 -13.58 -6.96
C GLU A 113 17.35 -14.08 -5.54
N GLY A 114 18.39 -14.16 -4.73
CA GLY A 114 18.24 -14.48 -3.31
C GLY A 114 17.41 -13.46 -2.55
N ALA A 115 17.36 -12.19 -2.98
CA ALA A 115 16.45 -11.19 -2.41
C ALA A 115 15.00 -11.50 -2.77
N ALA A 116 14.71 -11.90 -4.01
CA ALA A 116 13.37 -12.32 -4.45
C ALA A 116 12.87 -13.54 -3.67
N GLU A 117 13.76 -14.53 -3.47
CA GLU A 117 13.44 -15.70 -2.63
C GLU A 117 13.20 -15.30 -1.18
N ALA A 118 13.95 -14.35 -0.65
CA ALA A 118 13.79 -13.86 0.72
C ALA A 118 12.45 -13.14 0.94
N ILE A 119 11.82 -12.58 -0.11
CA ILE A 119 10.43 -12.07 -0.03
C ILE A 119 9.47 -13.19 0.38
N LEU A 120 9.64 -14.40 -0.17
CA LEU A 120 8.78 -15.56 0.10
C LEU A 120 8.85 -16.05 1.55
N LEU A 121 9.90 -15.72 2.30
CA LEU A 121 10.04 -16.10 3.71
C LEU A 121 9.07 -15.36 4.64
N TRP A 122 8.49 -14.24 4.18
CA TRP A 122 7.48 -13.48 4.92
C TRP A 122 6.06 -14.05 4.73
N ASN A 123 5.91 -15.35 4.88
CA ASN A 123 4.72 -16.15 4.55
C ASN A 123 3.84 -16.50 5.76
N ARG A 124 4.06 -15.88 6.89
CA ARG A 124 3.23 -16.10 8.07
C ARG A 124 2.41 -14.86 8.40
N PRO A 125 1.09 -15.02 8.58
CA PRO A 125 0.35 -16.30 8.50
C PRO A 125 0.18 -16.78 7.04
N PRO A 126 -0.26 -18.05 6.81
CA PRO A 126 -0.30 -18.66 5.47
C PRO A 126 -1.10 -17.89 4.41
N GLU A 127 -2.10 -17.13 4.81
CA GLU A 127 -2.91 -16.28 3.93
C GLU A 127 -2.08 -15.23 3.16
N LEU A 128 -0.84 -14.99 3.60
CA LEU A 128 0.09 -14.11 2.91
C LEU A 128 0.82 -14.76 1.75
N ILE A 129 0.86 -16.07 1.67
CA ILE A 129 1.62 -16.78 0.64
C ILE A 129 1.30 -16.28 -0.78
N PRO A 130 0.02 -16.14 -1.21
CA PRO A 130 -0.29 -15.64 -2.54
C PRO A 130 0.20 -14.19 -2.78
N ARG A 131 0.19 -13.35 -1.73
CA ARG A 131 0.73 -12.00 -1.81
C ARG A 131 2.25 -11.99 -1.98
N ARG A 132 2.98 -12.79 -1.19
CA ARG A 132 4.44 -12.89 -1.26
C ARG A 132 4.92 -13.41 -2.61
N GLN A 133 4.19 -14.39 -3.15
CA GLN A 133 4.46 -14.89 -4.49
C GLN A 133 4.28 -13.79 -5.54
N ALA A 134 3.17 -13.03 -5.49
CA ALA A 134 2.95 -11.92 -6.41
C ALA A 134 3.96 -10.77 -6.24
N GLU A 135 4.45 -10.50 -5.01
CA GLU A 135 5.49 -9.50 -4.77
C GLU A 135 6.85 -9.98 -5.30
N ALA A 136 7.19 -11.26 -5.15
CA ALA A 136 8.41 -11.84 -5.71
C ALA A 136 8.36 -11.88 -7.25
N ASP A 137 7.22 -12.23 -7.84
CA ASP A 137 6.99 -12.19 -9.29
C ASP A 137 7.14 -10.74 -9.82
N GLN A 138 6.52 -9.75 -9.14
CA GLN A 138 6.65 -8.33 -9.47
C GLN A 138 8.12 -7.85 -9.35
N PHE A 139 8.86 -8.30 -8.35
CA PHE A 139 10.26 -7.95 -8.17
C PHE A 139 11.15 -8.45 -9.32
N ARG A 140 10.85 -9.62 -9.89
CA ARG A 140 11.59 -10.25 -10.99
C ARG A 140 11.21 -9.73 -12.37
N THR A 141 9.94 -9.32 -12.57
CA THR A 141 9.37 -9.13 -13.90
C THR A 141 9.18 -7.66 -14.25
N PRO A 142 9.89 -7.15 -15.26
CA PRO A 142 9.67 -5.79 -15.78
C PRO A 142 8.23 -5.57 -16.25
N TYR A 143 7.67 -4.38 -15.99
CA TYR A 143 6.31 -4.03 -16.40
C TYR A 143 6.08 -4.02 -17.92
N ALA A 144 7.15 -3.98 -18.70
CA ALA A 144 7.09 -4.15 -20.16
C ALA A 144 6.76 -5.59 -20.56
N LEU A 145 7.10 -6.57 -19.74
CA LEU A 145 6.89 -7.99 -20.00
C LEU A 145 5.56 -8.51 -19.45
N ALA A 146 5.18 -8.07 -18.25
CA ALA A 146 3.92 -8.48 -17.65
C ALA A 146 3.38 -7.45 -16.65
N GLN A 147 2.06 -7.31 -16.60
CA GLN A 147 1.40 -6.54 -15.54
C GLN A 147 1.32 -7.37 -14.25
N PRO A 148 1.62 -6.75 -13.10
CA PRO A 148 1.61 -7.45 -11.82
C PRO A 148 0.19 -7.80 -11.37
N ARG A 149 0.08 -8.85 -10.54
CA ARG A 149 -1.15 -9.24 -9.85
C ARG A 149 -1.09 -8.77 -8.39
N ALA A 150 -2.25 -8.55 -7.78
CA ALA A 150 -2.29 -8.25 -6.35
C ALA A 150 -1.89 -9.48 -5.52
N ARG A 151 -2.39 -10.68 -5.92
CA ARG A 151 -2.06 -11.98 -5.34
C ARG A 151 -1.84 -12.99 -6.45
N ARG A 152 -0.98 -13.96 -6.22
CA ARG A 152 -0.84 -15.08 -7.15
C ARG A 152 -2.16 -15.89 -7.15
N GLY A 153 -2.66 -16.18 -8.35
CA GLY A 153 -3.95 -16.83 -8.52
C GLY A 153 -5.12 -15.88 -8.77
N ASP A 154 -4.93 -14.57 -8.64
CA ASP A 154 -5.96 -13.62 -9.08
C ASP A 154 -6.26 -13.85 -10.59
N PRO A 155 -7.54 -13.76 -10.99
CA PRO A 155 -7.93 -14.08 -12.38
C PRO A 155 -7.35 -13.11 -13.41
N ALA A 156 -7.09 -11.85 -13.00
CA ALA A 156 -6.54 -10.82 -13.88
C ALA A 156 -5.39 -10.06 -13.21
N PRO A 157 -4.44 -9.51 -13.98
CA PRO A 157 -3.46 -8.56 -13.47
C PRO A 157 -4.15 -7.25 -13.09
N VAL A 158 -3.47 -6.46 -12.25
CA VAL A 158 -3.94 -5.11 -11.91
C VAL A 158 -3.81 -4.23 -13.16
N PRO A 159 -4.89 -3.55 -13.59
CA PRO A 159 -4.85 -2.68 -14.74
C PRO A 159 -3.80 -1.58 -14.60
N ARG A 160 -3.11 -1.26 -15.71
CA ARG A 160 -2.22 -0.11 -15.73
C ARG A 160 -3.06 1.16 -15.60
N PRO A 161 -2.76 2.06 -14.66
CA PRO A 161 -3.44 3.35 -14.60
C PRO A 161 -3.28 4.11 -15.92
N ALA A 162 -4.34 4.76 -16.37
CA ALA A 162 -4.24 5.70 -17.50
C ALA A 162 -3.22 6.79 -17.15
N ALA A 163 -2.49 7.26 -18.15
CA ALA A 163 -1.64 8.43 -17.97
C ALA A 163 -2.49 9.60 -17.49
N PRO A 164 -2.04 10.35 -16.45
CA PRO A 164 -2.80 11.51 -16.00
C PRO A 164 -2.98 12.47 -17.18
N PRO A 165 -4.18 13.05 -17.37
CA PRO A 165 -4.38 14.08 -18.36
C PRO A 165 -3.39 15.23 -18.10
N PRO A 166 -2.92 15.93 -19.12
CA PRO A 166 -2.04 17.07 -18.96
C PRO A 166 -2.68 18.03 -17.95
N ARG A 167 -1.91 18.46 -16.95
CA ARG A 167 -2.40 19.35 -15.88
C ARG A 167 -3.02 20.61 -16.51
N ARG A 168 -4.34 20.68 -16.54
CA ARG A 168 -5.00 21.96 -16.69
C ARG A 168 -4.72 22.76 -15.43
N THR A 169 -4.08 23.89 -15.58
CA THR A 169 -3.96 24.90 -14.52
C THR A 169 -5.37 25.35 -14.15
N VAL A 170 -5.89 24.84 -13.05
CA VAL A 170 -7.18 25.28 -12.51
C VAL A 170 -6.92 26.48 -11.61
N PRO A 171 -7.62 27.61 -11.78
CA PRO A 171 -7.54 28.73 -10.85
C PRO A 171 -7.98 28.25 -9.46
N ARG A 172 -7.25 28.68 -8.45
CA ARG A 172 -7.53 28.41 -7.04
C ARG A 172 -8.90 28.99 -6.66
N ILE A 173 -9.89 28.12 -6.48
CA ILE A 173 -11.20 28.53 -5.93
C ILE A 173 -11.15 28.39 -4.42
N ALA A 174 -11.62 29.45 -3.75
CA ALA A 174 -11.67 29.57 -2.29
C ALA A 174 -12.63 28.53 -1.68
N ALA A 175 -12.32 28.14 -0.44
CA ALA A 175 -13.12 27.23 0.37
C ALA A 175 -14.54 27.77 0.59
N ALA A 176 -15.53 26.90 0.39
CA ALA A 176 -16.90 27.12 0.82
C ALA A 176 -17.19 26.36 2.13
N PRO A 177 -18.07 26.86 2.99
CA PRO A 177 -18.29 26.32 4.32
C PRO A 177 -19.09 25.02 4.31
N ALA A 178 -18.83 24.19 5.33
CA ALA A 178 -19.56 22.97 5.63
C ALA A 178 -20.94 23.32 6.22
N ASP A 179 -21.99 22.78 5.61
CA ASP A 179 -23.21 22.37 6.32
C ASP A 179 -24.11 21.57 5.36
N ALA A 180 -24.42 20.35 5.75
CA ALA A 180 -25.73 19.69 5.66
C ALA A 180 -25.59 18.17 5.67
N ALA A 181 -26.05 17.58 6.75
CA ALA A 181 -26.28 16.15 6.89
C ALA A 181 -27.50 15.71 6.09
N GLY A 182 -27.34 14.66 5.27
CA GLY A 182 -28.44 13.92 4.65
C GLY A 182 -28.31 12.42 4.96
N PRO A 183 -29.39 11.68 5.22
CA PRO A 183 -29.34 10.28 5.60
C PRO A 183 -29.24 9.34 4.40
N ASP A 184 -28.78 8.12 4.66
CA ASP A 184 -28.67 6.95 3.79
C ASP A 184 -27.45 6.87 2.87
N ALA A 185 -26.36 6.33 3.49
CA ALA A 185 -25.24 5.76 2.75
C ALA A 185 -25.37 4.22 2.71
N PRO A 186 -25.13 3.58 1.54
CA PRO A 186 -25.12 2.12 1.43
C PRO A 186 -24.03 1.50 2.29
N SER A 187 -24.34 0.37 2.92
CA SER A 187 -23.43 -0.38 3.77
C SER A 187 -22.14 -0.72 3.06
N PRO A 188 -20.97 -0.50 3.68
CA PRO A 188 -19.68 -0.73 3.04
C PRO A 188 -19.43 -2.22 2.82
N THR A 189 -18.94 -2.56 1.66
CA THR A 189 -18.43 -3.91 1.34
C THR A 189 -17.33 -4.28 2.35
N PRO A 190 -17.34 -5.48 2.94
CA PRO A 190 -16.41 -5.83 4.00
C PRO A 190 -14.96 -5.80 3.50
N ALA A 191 -14.12 -5.08 4.22
CA ALA A 191 -12.69 -5.02 3.97
C ALA A 191 -12.08 -6.43 3.91
N SER A 192 -11.14 -6.64 2.98
CA SER A 192 -10.45 -7.92 2.74
C SER A 192 -9.98 -8.56 4.06
N PRO A 193 -10.13 -9.89 4.20
CA PRO A 193 -9.71 -10.63 5.39
C PRO A 193 -8.26 -10.37 5.82
N LEU A 194 -7.41 -10.00 4.88
CA LEU A 194 -5.98 -9.74 5.08
C LEU A 194 -5.70 -8.37 5.73
N ALA A 195 -6.50 -7.35 5.44
CA ALA A 195 -6.41 -6.06 6.13
C ALA A 195 -6.71 -6.21 7.64
N ARG A 196 -7.58 -7.17 8.00
CA ARG A 196 -7.92 -7.50 9.39
C ARG A 196 -6.79 -8.16 10.16
N LEU A 197 -6.03 -9.03 9.51
CA LEU A 197 -4.98 -9.84 10.13
C LEU A 197 -3.72 -9.02 10.45
N TRP A 198 -3.37 -8.10 9.56
CA TRP A 198 -2.15 -7.28 9.67
C TRP A 198 -2.18 -6.30 10.82
N ARG A 199 -3.33 -5.81 11.15
CA ARG A 199 -3.48 -4.86 12.25
C ARG A 199 -3.30 -5.52 13.61
N ARG A 200 -3.67 -6.79 13.74
CA ARG A 200 -3.39 -7.59 14.96
C ARG A 200 -1.89 -7.79 15.18
N LEU A 201 -1.12 -7.97 14.12
CA LEU A 201 0.34 -8.13 14.18
C LEU A 201 1.06 -6.81 14.48
N ARG A 202 0.65 -5.68 13.88
CA ARG A 202 1.21 -4.35 14.20
C ARG A 202 0.96 -3.94 15.65
N ALA A 203 -0.20 -4.23 16.20
CA ALA A 203 -0.52 -3.94 17.60
C ALA A 203 0.30 -4.77 18.59
N ARG A 204 0.76 -5.97 18.20
CA ARG A 204 1.64 -6.81 19.04
C ARG A 204 3.12 -6.45 18.95
N LEU A 205 3.59 -5.95 17.81
CA LEU A 205 4.98 -5.57 17.61
C LEU A 205 5.33 -4.16 18.12
N GLY A 206 4.35 -3.30 18.33
CA GLY A 206 4.52 -1.95 18.88
C GLY A 206 4.52 -1.87 20.41
N ARG A 207 4.49 -3.01 21.13
CA ARG A 207 4.52 -3.08 22.60
C ARG A 207 5.74 -3.81 23.16
N ARG A 208 6.87 -3.74 22.47
CA ARG A 208 8.17 -4.15 23.03
C ARG A 208 9.21 -3.07 22.77
#